data_592f74d5cf0d61f9066c9ecdf6214f86
#
_entry.id   592f74d5cf0d61f9066c9ecdf6214f86
#
_cell.length_a   1.000
_cell.length_b   1.000
_cell.length_c   1.000
_cell.angle_alpha   90.00
_cell.angle_beta   90.00
_cell.angle_gamma   90.00
#
_symmetry.space_group_name_H-M   'P 1'
#
loop_
_entity.id
_entity.type
_entity.pdbx_description
1 polymer ?
#
loop_
_entity_poly.entity_id
_entity_poly.type
_entity_poly.pdbx_seq_one_letter_code
_entity_poly.pdbx_strand_id
1 'polypeptide(L)'
;MAKPIMIQGTMSNAGKSLIAAGLCRVFRQDGKRVAPFKAQNMALNSFITKEGLEMGRAQVVQAEAAGVEPSVLMNPILLKPTSDMGSQVIVNGEVRATLSARDYFAMKHTLLPDVMQAYHTLSEQNDVIVIEGAGSPAEINLKDADVFVNMGMAKAASSPVLLVGDIDRGGVFAQIYGTVALLDPDERALVKGIVINKFRGDESILTPGIRQLEDLCGIPVVGVVPYVHLDIDDEDSLSERLENRPAAQVDIVVIRLPRLSNFTDFRALEAIDGVSVRYVQSTRALGAPDMIVLPGTKNTMADLLWLRQSGLEAKILRFARDGGTVFGVCGGYQMLGTQLSDPHGVEHGGSLRGIGLLPIETIFTEQKTRTRVSGAFGALSGSLAALSGKPFEGYEIHMGQTQSAAPIAAIRDSVSGDSHTDGGQSGNVYGTYVHGVFDGDAVAGTLVRALAERKGVDPDTLGTVSGEAHKQRQYDLLADTLRSHMDLKAIYRILEEGV
;
A
#
# COMPACT_ATOMS: atom_id res chain seq x y z
N MET A 1 26.99 -9.25 -11.30
CA MET A 1 26.10 -8.61 -10.31
C MET A 1 25.45 -7.41 -10.96
N ALA A 2 24.20 -7.12 -10.59
CA ALA A 2 23.49 -5.96 -11.09
C ALA A 2 24.17 -4.64 -10.69
N LYS A 3 23.90 -3.58 -11.47
CA LYS A 3 24.29 -2.21 -11.12
C LYS A 3 23.20 -1.61 -10.23
N PRO A 4 23.50 -1.16 -9.01
CA PRO A 4 22.53 -0.52 -8.14
C PRO A 4 22.38 0.97 -8.45
N ILE A 5 21.19 1.51 -8.17
CA ILE A 5 20.93 2.95 -8.04
C ILE A 5 19.92 3.15 -6.92
N MET A 6 20.20 4.08 -6.01
CA MET A 6 19.34 4.26 -4.83
C MET A 6 18.64 5.61 -4.86
N ILE A 7 17.35 5.58 -4.56
CA ILE A 7 16.50 6.76 -4.46
C ILE A 7 16.27 7.07 -2.98
N GLN A 8 16.79 8.20 -2.51
CA GLN A 8 16.55 8.72 -1.16
C GLN A 8 15.79 10.02 -1.22
N GLY A 9 15.14 10.41 -0.14
CA GLY A 9 14.38 11.66 -0.10
C GLY A 9 14.79 12.54 1.05
N THR A 10 14.59 13.86 0.91
CA THR A 10 14.81 14.81 2.00
C THR A 10 13.80 14.63 3.14
N MET A 11 12.69 13.93 2.89
CA MET A 11 11.61 13.68 3.84
C MET A 11 10.72 12.51 3.39
N SER A 12 9.81 12.06 4.26
CA SER A 12 8.71 11.19 3.86
C SER A 12 7.82 11.90 2.82
N ASN A 13 7.21 11.13 1.93
CA ASN A 13 6.34 11.63 0.84
C ASN A 13 7.02 12.56 -0.18
N ALA A 14 8.35 12.64 -0.22
CA ALA A 14 9.06 13.39 -1.27
C ALA A 14 8.87 12.80 -2.68
N GLY A 15 8.29 11.59 -2.79
CA GLY A 15 8.02 10.89 -4.04
C GLY A 15 9.07 9.85 -4.41
N LYS A 16 9.85 9.36 -3.44
CA LYS A 16 10.85 8.29 -3.65
C LYS A 16 10.26 7.07 -4.37
N SER A 17 9.15 6.56 -3.86
CA SER A 17 8.50 5.33 -4.38
C SER A 17 8.04 5.50 -5.82
N LEU A 18 7.53 6.70 -6.17
CA LEU A 18 7.11 7.02 -7.52
C LEU A 18 8.30 7.11 -8.49
N ILE A 19 9.38 7.81 -8.09
CA ILE A 19 10.61 7.90 -8.89
C ILE A 19 11.24 6.51 -9.07
N ALA A 20 11.27 5.69 -8.01
CA ALA A 20 11.77 4.32 -8.08
C ALA A 20 10.94 3.45 -9.04
N ALA A 21 9.61 3.50 -8.96
CA ALA A 21 8.71 2.78 -9.87
C ALA A 21 8.90 3.24 -11.32
N GLY A 22 8.99 4.55 -11.54
CA GLY A 22 9.21 5.12 -12.86
C GLY A 22 10.56 4.70 -13.47
N LEU A 23 11.64 4.72 -12.68
CA LEU A 23 12.94 4.23 -13.14
C LEU A 23 12.94 2.72 -13.42
N CYS A 24 12.25 1.92 -12.60
CA CYS A 24 12.03 0.50 -12.89
C CYS A 24 11.37 0.32 -14.26
N ARG A 25 10.32 1.11 -14.56
CA ARG A 25 9.63 1.05 -15.87
C ARG A 25 10.53 1.53 -17.02
N VAL A 26 11.25 2.64 -16.84
CA VAL A 26 12.20 3.17 -17.84
C VAL A 26 13.25 2.11 -18.19
N PHE A 27 13.96 1.57 -17.21
CA PHE A 27 15.00 0.58 -17.46
C PHE A 27 14.46 -0.71 -18.10
N ARG A 28 13.25 -1.15 -17.69
CA ARG A 28 12.56 -2.27 -18.35
C ARG A 28 12.29 -1.99 -19.82
N GLN A 29 11.70 -0.82 -20.14
CA GLN A 29 11.42 -0.42 -21.53
C GLN A 29 12.70 -0.35 -22.37
N ASP A 30 13.84 -0.02 -21.74
CA ASP A 30 15.18 0.00 -22.37
C ASP A 30 15.84 -1.39 -22.44
N GLY A 31 15.06 -2.46 -22.15
CA GLY A 31 15.49 -3.85 -22.31
C GLY A 31 16.34 -4.41 -21.17
N LYS A 32 16.42 -3.74 -20.01
CA LYS A 32 17.15 -4.25 -18.85
C LYS A 32 16.24 -5.17 -18.02
N ARG A 33 16.84 -6.19 -17.41
CA ARG A 33 16.22 -6.95 -16.32
C ARG A 33 16.37 -6.11 -15.06
N VAL A 34 15.26 -5.73 -14.45
CA VAL A 34 15.22 -4.78 -13.33
C VAL A 34 14.44 -5.39 -12.16
N ALA A 35 14.97 -5.24 -10.96
CA ALA A 35 14.20 -5.49 -9.75
C ALA A 35 14.24 -4.27 -8.82
N PRO A 36 13.11 -3.93 -8.16
CA PRO A 36 13.11 -2.98 -7.06
C PRO A 36 13.66 -3.64 -5.79
N PHE A 37 14.16 -2.80 -4.87
CA PHE A 37 14.58 -3.24 -3.56
C PHE A 37 14.35 -2.16 -2.50
N LYS A 38 13.73 -2.52 -1.40
CA LYS A 38 13.61 -1.66 -0.21
C LYS A 38 13.91 -2.51 1.01
N ALA A 39 15.08 -2.32 1.59
CA ALA A 39 15.58 -3.17 2.67
C ALA A 39 14.61 -3.23 3.85
N GLN A 40 14.04 -2.08 4.23
CA GLN A 40 13.04 -1.98 5.29
C GLN A 40 11.87 -1.12 4.83
N ASN A 41 10.65 -1.63 5.00
CA ASN A 41 9.44 -0.83 4.85
C ASN A 41 8.64 -0.79 6.16
N MET A 42 7.94 0.31 6.42
CA MET A 42 6.98 0.44 7.50
C MET A 42 5.63 0.81 6.88
N ALA A 43 4.73 -0.15 6.78
CA ALA A 43 3.44 0.05 6.13
C ALA A 43 2.36 -0.86 6.73
N LEU A 44 1.11 -0.39 6.71
CA LEU A 44 -0.07 -1.20 7.03
C LEU A 44 -0.60 -1.94 5.80
N ASN A 45 -0.30 -1.42 4.59
CA ASN A 45 -0.66 -2.08 3.34
C ASN A 45 0.37 -3.15 3.00
N SER A 46 -0.09 -4.37 2.91
CA SER A 46 0.74 -5.52 2.54
C SER A 46 0.11 -6.31 1.40
N PHE A 47 0.90 -7.19 0.84
CA PHE A 47 0.54 -8.10 -0.23
C PHE A 47 1.07 -9.49 0.11
N ILE A 48 0.40 -10.51 -0.37
CA ILE A 48 0.84 -11.90 -0.23
C ILE A 48 1.35 -12.40 -1.58
N THR A 49 2.61 -12.85 -1.61
CA THR A 49 3.22 -13.42 -2.81
C THR A 49 2.61 -14.77 -3.16
N LYS A 50 2.98 -15.32 -4.32
CA LYS A 50 2.51 -16.67 -4.74
C LYS A 50 2.93 -17.79 -3.78
N GLU A 51 4.04 -17.59 -3.07
CA GLU A 51 4.55 -18.50 -2.07
C GLU A 51 3.84 -18.37 -0.70
N GLY A 52 2.86 -17.49 -0.57
CA GLY A 52 2.15 -17.23 0.68
C GLY A 52 2.94 -16.35 1.65
N LEU A 53 3.94 -15.59 1.18
CA LEU A 53 4.80 -14.74 1.99
C LEU A 53 4.35 -13.27 1.93
N GLU A 54 4.56 -12.53 3.02
CA GLU A 54 4.08 -11.15 3.17
C GLU A 54 5.13 -10.11 2.80
N MET A 55 4.78 -9.11 1.98
CA MET A 55 5.64 -7.97 1.64
C MET A 55 4.87 -6.64 1.59
N GLY A 56 5.58 -5.52 1.57
CA GLY A 56 5.00 -4.19 1.46
C GLY A 56 4.42 -3.91 0.07
N ARG A 57 3.26 -3.23 0.03
CA ARG A 57 2.55 -2.92 -1.23
C ARG A 57 3.36 -2.03 -2.18
N ALA A 58 4.16 -1.09 -1.66
CA ALA A 58 4.98 -0.20 -2.50
C ALA A 58 5.95 -0.97 -3.42
N GLN A 59 6.57 -2.04 -2.91
CA GLN A 59 7.48 -2.86 -3.70
C GLN A 59 6.75 -3.76 -4.70
N VAL A 60 5.48 -4.08 -4.44
CA VAL A 60 4.62 -4.73 -5.44
C VAL A 60 4.38 -3.80 -6.64
N VAL A 61 4.04 -2.54 -6.40
CA VAL A 61 3.89 -1.51 -7.45
C VAL A 61 5.16 -1.37 -8.28
N GLN A 62 6.31 -1.34 -7.62
CA GLN A 62 7.60 -1.23 -8.30
C GLN A 62 7.95 -2.50 -9.10
N ALA A 63 7.61 -3.69 -8.58
CA ALA A 63 7.76 -4.95 -9.30
C ALA A 63 6.85 -5.02 -10.52
N GLU A 64 5.59 -4.61 -10.40
CA GLU A 64 4.64 -4.50 -11.52
C GLU A 64 5.14 -3.51 -12.58
N ALA A 65 5.68 -2.35 -12.19
CA ALA A 65 6.30 -1.38 -13.09
C ALA A 65 7.53 -1.99 -13.81
N ALA A 66 8.36 -2.73 -13.10
CA ALA A 66 9.49 -3.48 -13.65
C ALA A 66 9.05 -4.69 -14.50
N GLY A 67 7.77 -5.11 -14.39
CA GLY A 67 7.20 -6.26 -15.06
C GLY A 67 7.76 -7.59 -14.59
N VAL A 68 8.05 -7.67 -13.32
CA VAL A 68 8.49 -8.88 -12.65
C VAL A 68 7.49 -9.29 -11.57
N GLU A 69 7.47 -10.57 -11.25
CA GLU A 69 6.63 -11.07 -10.17
C GLU A 69 7.12 -10.53 -8.82
N PRO A 70 6.22 -10.01 -7.96
CA PRO A 70 6.58 -9.59 -6.62
C PRO A 70 7.19 -10.72 -5.78
N SER A 71 8.30 -10.44 -5.12
CA SER A 71 9.02 -11.38 -4.26
C SER A 71 9.41 -10.70 -2.95
N VAL A 72 9.36 -11.43 -1.84
CA VAL A 72 9.79 -10.92 -0.53
C VAL A 72 11.26 -10.49 -0.49
N LEU A 73 12.08 -10.98 -1.42
CA LEU A 73 13.45 -10.53 -1.59
C LEU A 73 13.53 -9.03 -1.90
N MET A 74 12.48 -8.46 -2.51
CA MET A 74 12.39 -7.03 -2.83
C MET A 74 12.11 -6.17 -1.61
N ASN A 75 11.57 -6.78 -0.53
CA ASN A 75 11.30 -6.12 0.75
C ASN A 75 11.53 -7.10 1.92
N PRO A 76 12.79 -7.41 2.25
CA PRO A 76 13.12 -8.43 3.25
C PRO A 76 12.65 -8.08 4.66
N ILE A 77 12.56 -6.79 5.02
CA ILE A 77 12.07 -6.37 6.34
C ILE A 77 10.81 -5.51 6.17
N LEU A 78 9.70 -5.99 6.73
CA LEU A 78 8.45 -5.23 6.81
C LEU A 78 8.06 -5.03 8.28
N LEU A 79 7.83 -3.79 8.66
CA LEU A 79 7.35 -3.39 9.98
C LEU A 79 5.87 -3.01 9.88
N LYS A 80 5.02 -3.67 10.67
CA LYS A 80 3.58 -3.33 10.76
C LYS A 80 3.28 -2.77 12.15
N PRO A 81 3.01 -1.46 12.27
CA PRO A 81 2.60 -0.87 13.53
C PRO A 81 1.39 -1.59 14.13
N THR A 82 1.50 -2.05 15.38
CA THR A 82 0.42 -2.72 16.12
C THR A 82 -0.20 -1.81 17.16
N SER A 83 0.61 -0.89 17.70
CA SER A 83 0.24 0.12 18.69
C SER A 83 1.12 1.35 18.50
N ASP A 84 0.91 2.38 19.33
CA ASP A 84 1.73 3.60 19.29
C ASP A 84 3.22 3.35 19.62
N MET A 85 3.55 2.22 20.25
CA MET A 85 4.92 1.91 20.68
C MET A 85 5.46 0.58 20.18
N GLY A 86 4.69 -0.19 19.39
CA GLY A 86 5.09 -1.53 18.96
C GLY A 86 4.82 -1.81 17.50
N SER A 87 5.65 -2.66 16.91
CA SER A 87 5.49 -3.14 15.54
C SER A 87 5.71 -4.65 15.45
N GLN A 88 4.93 -5.30 14.61
CA GLN A 88 5.20 -6.66 14.17
C GLN A 88 6.33 -6.61 13.16
N VAL A 89 7.42 -7.32 13.42
CA VAL A 89 8.60 -7.44 12.56
C VAL A 89 8.45 -8.68 11.70
N ILE A 90 8.43 -8.47 10.39
CA ILE A 90 8.33 -9.51 9.37
C ILE A 90 9.67 -9.55 8.64
N VAL A 91 10.30 -10.72 8.59
CA VAL A 91 11.60 -10.96 7.92
C VAL A 91 11.40 -11.98 6.82
N ASN A 92 11.77 -11.63 5.59
CA ASN A 92 11.59 -12.47 4.40
C ASN A 92 10.16 -13.03 4.28
N GLY A 93 9.16 -12.20 4.63
CA GLY A 93 7.75 -12.53 4.56
C GLY A 93 7.19 -13.32 5.76
N GLU A 94 8.01 -13.68 6.74
CA GLU A 94 7.62 -14.43 7.95
C GLU A 94 7.62 -13.53 9.19
N VAL A 95 6.62 -13.70 10.06
CA VAL A 95 6.57 -12.98 11.35
C VAL A 95 7.70 -13.49 12.25
N ARG A 96 8.62 -12.59 12.62
CA ARG A 96 9.74 -12.89 13.51
C ARG A 96 9.41 -12.61 14.97
N ALA A 97 8.84 -11.43 15.24
CA ALA A 97 8.52 -10.96 16.59
C ALA A 97 7.55 -9.76 16.54
N THR A 98 6.99 -9.42 17.70
CA THR A 98 6.36 -8.10 17.94
C THR A 98 7.20 -7.37 18.96
N LEU A 99 7.76 -6.22 18.61
CA LEU A 99 8.77 -5.51 19.39
C LEU A 99 8.40 -4.06 19.59
N SER A 100 8.88 -3.48 20.69
CA SER A 100 8.93 -2.02 20.83
C SER A 100 9.95 -1.42 19.85
N ALA A 101 9.86 -0.12 19.56
CA ALA A 101 10.85 0.56 18.72
C ALA A 101 12.29 0.40 19.27
N ARG A 102 12.46 0.52 20.61
CA ARG A 102 13.76 0.34 21.27
C ARG A 102 14.34 -1.05 21.04
N ASP A 103 13.53 -2.11 21.23
CA ASP A 103 13.99 -3.48 21.09
C ASP A 103 14.28 -3.82 19.63
N TYR A 104 13.49 -3.26 18.70
CA TYR A 104 13.76 -3.38 17.28
C TYR A 104 15.12 -2.75 16.90
N PHE A 105 15.43 -1.54 17.37
CA PHE A 105 16.72 -0.91 17.09
C PHE A 105 17.89 -1.73 17.64
N ALA A 106 17.74 -2.34 18.81
CA ALA A 106 18.77 -3.24 19.37
C ALA A 106 18.98 -4.50 18.51
N MET A 107 17.90 -5.05 17.94
CA MET A 107 17.96 -6.24 17.09
C MET A 107 18.40 -5.92 15.65
N LYS A 108 18.24 -4.70 15.17
CA LYS A 108 18.35 -4.33 13.75
C LYS A 108 19.66 -4.78 13.10
N HIS A 109 20.80 -4.68 13.82
CA HIS A 109 22.10 -5.12 13.31
C HIS A 109 22.13 -6.61 12.96
N THR A 110 21.36 -7.44 13.64
CA THR A 110 21.31 -8.88 13.40
C THR A 110 20.57 -9.24 12.12
N LEU A 111 19.81 -8.30 11.54
CA LEU A 111 19.03 -8.49 10.30
C LEU A 111 19.82 -8.14 9.03
N LEU A 112 21.00 -7.52 9.16
CA LEU A 112 21.81 -7.15 7.98
C LEU A 112 22.16 -8.35 7.09
N PRO A 113 22.53 -9.53 7.60
CA PRO A 113 22.77 -10.71 6.77
C PRO A 113 21.55 -11.11 5.93
N ASP A 114 20.33 -11.10 6.51
CA ASP A 114 19.08 -11.43 5.79
C ASP A 114 18.84 -10.42 4.66
N VAL A 115 19.02 -9.12 4.93
CA VAL A 115 18.88 -8.05 3.96
C VAL A 115 19.87 -8.20 2.80
N MET A 116 21.15 -8.44 3.12
CA MET A 116 22.19 -8.56 2.10
C MET A 116 22.07 -9.84 1.28
N GLN A 117 21.63 -10.94 1.88
CA GLN A 117 21.35 -12.17 1.14
C GLN A 117 20.23 -11.95 0.12
N ALA A 118 19.13 -11.29 0.51
CA ALA A 118 18.03 -10.95 -0.41
C ALA A 118 18.52 -10.05 -1.55
N TYR A 119 19.30 -9.00 -1.23
CA TYR A 119 19.89 -8.10 -2.22
C TYR A 119 20.81 -8.83 -3.19
N HIS A 120 21.72 -9.68 -2.72
CA HIS A 120 22.64 -10.43 -3.57
C HIS A 120 21.90 -11.40 -4.49
N THR A 121 20.89 -12.10 -3.98
CA THR A 121 20.06 -13.01 -4.79
C THR A 121 19.38 -12.26 -5.94
N LEU A 122 18.80 -11.08 -5.68
CA LEU A 122 18.21 -10.25 -6.74
C LEU A 122 19.27 -9.71 -7.71
N SER A 123 20.45 -9.32 -7.18
CA SER A 123 21.55 -8.77 -7.98
C SER A 123 22.15 -9.79 -8.95
N GLU A 124 22.12 -11.07 -8.63
CA GLU A 124 22.58 -12.14 -9.55
C GLU A 124 21.60 -12.37 -10.71
N GLN A 125 20.33 -12.08 -10.51
CA GLN A 125 19.26 -12.36 -11.48
C GLN A 125 18.95 -11.20 -12.42
N ASN A 126 19.39 -9.98 -12.07
CA ASN A 126 19.02 -8.75 -12.75
C ASN A 126 20.24 -7.98 -13.29
N ASP A 127 20.00 -7.02 -14.16
CA ASP A 127 21.02 -6.11 -14.68
C ASP A 127 21.07 -4.82 -13.85
N VAL A 128 19.93 -4.41 -13.28
CA VAL A 128 19.78 -3.20 -12.48
C VAL A 128 18.94 -3.50 -11.23
N ILE A 129 19.39 -2.99 -10.08
CA ILE A 129 18.57 -2.94 -8.85
C ILE A 129 18.27 -1.47 -8.53
N VAL A 130 16.99 -1.12 -8.52
CA VAL A 130 16.50 0.19 -8.06
C VAL A 130 16.19 0.10 -6.58
N ILE A 131 17.02 0.73 -5.75
CA ILE A 131 16.90 0.69 -4.29
C ILE A 131 16.12 1.92 -3.84
N GLU A 132 15.18 1.74 -2.92
CA GLU A 132 14.45 2.83 -2.27
C GLU A 132 14.82 2.94 -0.79
N GLY A 133 15.17 4.15 -0.33
CA GLY A 133 15.34 4.48 1.07
C GLY A 133 14.02 4.75 1.79
N ALA A 134 14.07 4.95 3.11
CA ALA A 134 12.92 5.29 3.93
C ALA A 134 13.14 6.58 4.73
N GLY A 135 12.12 7.46 4.77
CA GLY A 135 12.25 8.76 5.44
C GLY A 135 13.31 9.64 4.81
N SER A 136 14.22 10.17 5.63
CA SER A 136 15.35 11.01 5.24
C SER A 136 16.68 10.42 5.72
N PRO A 137 17.78 10.55 4.95
CA PRO A 137 19.11 10.17 5.42
C PRO A 137 19.68 11.15 6.46
N ALA A 138 19.02 12.30 6.64
CA ALA A 138 19.45 13.35 7.58
C ALA A 138 18.81 13.26 8.97
N GLU A 139 18.23 12.11 9.32
CA GLU A 139 17.71 11.82 10.66
C GLU A 139 18.89 11.60 11.63
N ILE A 140 19.55 12.71 12.05
CA ILE A 140 20.80 12.68 12.83
C ILE A 140 20.70 11.92 14.15
N ASN A 141 19.50 11.87 14.76
CA ASN A 141 19.20 11.10 15.96
C ASN A 141 19.08 9.59 15.73
N LEU A 142 18.98 9.15 14.46
CA LEU A 142 18.88 7.74 14.07
C LEU A 142 20.08 7.27 13.23
N LYS A 143 21.11 8.09 13.09
CA LYS A 143 22.24 7.83 12.20
C LYS A 143 22.97 6.53 12.55
N ASP A 144 23.24 6.29 13.81
CA ASP A 144 23.89 5.05 14.30
C ASP A 144 23.01 3.81 14.09
N ALA A 145 21.70 4.01 13.94
CA ALA A 145 20.73 2.95 13.68
C ALA A 145 20.44 2.75 12.18
N ASP A 146 21.02 3.55 11.29
CA ASP A 146 20.89 3.39 9.84
C ASP A 146 21.84 2.32 9.30
N VAL A 147 21.59 1.09 9.68
CA VAL A 147 22.42 -0.07 9.27
C VAL A 147 22.19 -0.45 7.80
N PHE A 148 20.94 -0.35 7.33
CA PHE A 148 20.55 -0.81 5.98
C PHE A 148 19.34 -0.07 5.40
N VAL A 149 19.04 1.16 5.84
CA VAL A 149 17.82 1.86 5.37
C VAL A 149 18.12 2.92 4.31
N ASN A 150 18.99 3.87 4.63
CA ASN A 150 19.39 4.95 3.74
C ASN A 150 20.89 4.83 3.40
N MET A 151 21.75 5.63 4.04
CA MET A 151 23.19 5.61 3.74
C MET A 151 23.87 4.30 4.14
N GLY A 152 23.36 3.61 5.18
CA GLY A 152 23.80 2.25 5.50
C GLY A 152 23.60 1.28 4.35
N MET A 153 22.43 1.29 3.71
CA MET A 153 22.18 0.45 2.55
C MET A 153 22.97 0.90 1.31
N ALA A 154 23.09 2.21 1.09
CA ALA A 154 23.88 2.74 -0.02
C ALA A 154 25.34 2.28 0.06
N LYS A 155 25.95 2.34 1.25
CA LYS A 155 27.30 1.83 1.52
C LYS A 155 27.39 0.31 1.30
N ALA A 156 26.46 -0.46 1.90
CA ALA A 156 26.48 -1.92 1.81
C ALA A 156 26.32 -2.43 0.38
N ALA A 157 25.52 -1.76 -0.46
CA ALA A 157 25.31 -2.09 -1.86
C ALA A 157 26.31 -1.41 -2.81
N SER A 158 27.20 -0.54 -2.30
CA SER A 158 28.07 0.34 -3.13
C SER A 158 27.23 1.06 -4.18
N SER A 159 26.14 1.70 -3.76
CA SER A 159 25.11 2.29 -4.64
C SER A 159 25.26 3.81 -4.74
N PRO A 160 25.31 4.38 -5.94
CA PRO A 160 25.09 5.81 -6.12
C PRO A 160 23.67 6.18 -5.72
N VAL A 161 23.51 7.41 -5.18
CA VAL A 161 22.25 7.92 -4.62
C VAL A 161 21.73 9.09 -5.46
N LEU A 162 20.43 9.06 -5.79
CA LEU A 162 19.67 10.21 -6.26
C LEU A 162 18.84 10.73 -5.08
N LEU A 163 19.07 11.99 -4.71
CA LEU A 163 18.36 12.65 -3.61
C LEU A 163 17.14 13.40 -4.14
N VAL A 164 15.95 13.04 -3.70
CA VAL A 164 14.66 13.60 -4.12
C VAL A 164 14.15 14.62 -3.11
N GLY A 165 13.88 15.85 -3.56
CA GLY A 165 13.24 16.91 -2.77
C GLY A 165 11.84 17.22 -3.30
N ASP A 166 10.88 17.50 -2.38
CA ASP A 166 9.50 17.89 -2.68
C ASP A 166 9.41 19.43 -2.71
N ILE A 167 9.09 20.01 -3.89
CA ILE A 167 8.97 21.47 -4.04
C ILE A 167 7.55 21.99 -3.72
N ASP A 168 6.54 21.14 -3.82
CA ASP A 168 5.12 21.53 -3.68
C ASP A 168 4.82 22.10 -2.28
N ARG A 169 5.53 21.62 -1.25
CA ARG A 169 5.39 22.09 0.14
C ARG A 169 6.22 23.32 0.49
N GLY A 170 7.05 23.80 -0.45
CA GLY A 170 8.00 24.90 -0.23
C GLY A 170 9.26 24.49 0.53
N GLY A 171 10.29 25.33 0.48
CA GLY A 171 11.56 25.14 1.20
C GLY A 171 12.49 24.07 0.63
N VAL A 172 12.26 23.57 -0.58
CA VAL A 172 13.01 22.46 -1.16
C VAL A 172 14.53 22.70 -1.21
N PHE A 173 14.98 23.91 -1.53
CA PHE A 173 16.40 24.25 -1.55
C PHE A 173 17.06 24.08 -0.19
N ALA A 174 16.41 24.56 0.88
CA ALA A 174 16.89 24.40 2.24
C ALA A 174 16.88 22.94 2.69
N GLN A 175 15.86 22.18 2.31
CA GLN A 175 15.76 20.75 2.62
C GLN A 175 16.87 19.95 1.94
N ILE A 176 17.13 20.19 0.66
CA ILE A 176 18.19 19.49 -0.10
C ILE A 176 19.56 19.86 0.47
N TYR A 177 19.85 21.17 0.56
CA TYR A 177 21.11 21.63 1.10
C TYR A 177 21.36 21.14 2.54
N GLY A 178 20.37 21.27 3.40
CA GLY A 178 20.46 20.81 4.79
C GLY A 178 20.68 19.30 4.88
N THR A 179 19.99 18.51 4.04
CA THR A 179 20.19 17.06 3.97
C THR A 179 21.63 16.73 3.58
N VAL A 180 22.15 17.32 2.48
CA VAL A 180 23.52 17.09 2.03
C VAL A 180 24.56 17.56 3.04
N ALA A 181 24.31 18.69 3.71
CA ALA A 181 25.22 19.26 4.71
C ALA A 181 25.33 18.40 6.01
N LEU A 182 24.27 17.66 6.35
CA LEU A 182 24.23 16.77 7.53
C LEU A 182 24.83 15.38 7.27
N LEU A 183 25.11 15.03 6.02
CA LEU A 183 25.78 13.78 5.68
C LEU A 183 27.28 13.84 5.99
N ASP A 184 27.85 12.72 6.38
CA ASP A 184 29.28 12.56 6.51
C ASP A 184 29.97 12.65 5.13
N PRO A 185 31.26 12.97 5.03
CA PRO A 185 31.96 13.14 3.76
C PRO A 185 31.87 11.92 2.84
N ASP A 186 31.96 10.70 3.40
CA ASP A 186 31.86 9.44 2.66
C ASP A 186 30.41 9.17 2.17
N GLU A 187 29.40 9.55 2.96
CA GLU A 187 27.99 9.46 2.58
C GLU A 187 27.64 10.48 1.48
N ARG A 188 28.13 11.72 1.64
CA ARG A 188 27.94 12.77 0.64
C ARG A 188 28.54 12.36 -0.71
N ALA A 189 29.68 11.68 -0.71
CA ALA A 189 30.33 11.20 -1.92
C ALA A 189 29.48 10.20 -2.72
N LEU A 190 28.52 9.50 -2.08
CA LEU A 190 27.57 8.60 -2.74
C LEU A 190 26.43 9.35 -3.45
N VAL A 191 26.11 10.59 -3.06
CA VAL A 191 25.04 11.37 -3.70
C VAL A 191 25.55 11.91 -5.03
N LYS A 192 25.03 11.37 -6.11
CA LYS A 192 25.50 11.68 -7.50
C LYS A 192 24.52 12.56 -8.28
N GLY A 193 23.29 12.74 -7.78
CA GLY A 193 22.30 13.57 -8.43
C GLY A 193 21.19 14.01 -7.50
N ILE A 194 20.57 15.14 -7.82
CA ILE A 194 19.43 15.71 -7.14
C ILE A 194 18.23 15.66 -8.09
N VAL A 195 17.05 15.31 -7.57
CA VAL A 195 15.77 15.37 -8.29
C VAL A 195 14.84 16.29 -7.53
N ILE A 196 14.37 17.35 -8.18
CA ILE A 196 13.31 18.23 -7.65
C ILE A 196 11.96 17.67 -8.15
N ASN A 197 11.13 17.22 -7.25
CA ASN A 197 9.88 16.52 -7.58
C ASN A 197 8.65 17.36 -7.24
N LYS A 198 7.52 17.02 -7.85
CA LYS A 198 6.20 17.66 -7.68
C LYS A 198 6.20 19.14 -8.07
N PHE A 199 6.94 19.49 -9.11
CA PHE A 199 7.00 20.86 -9.60
C PHE A 199 5.68 21.28 -10.25
N ARG A 200 5.26 22.53 -9.99
CA ARG A 200 4.12 23.17 -10.65
C ARG A 200 4.55 24.53 -11.15
N GLY A 201 4.31 24.84 -12.40
CA GLY A 201 4.56 26.15 -12.99
C GLY A 201 5.61 26.13 -14.10
N ASP A 202 6.27 27.29 -14.29
CA ASP A 202 7.27 27.50 -15.34
C ASP A 202 8.68 27.15 -14.81
N GLU A 203 9.27 26.10 -15.35
CA GLU A 203 10.60 25.62 -14.95
C GLU A 203 11.72 26.65 -15.21
N SER A 204 11.54 27.57 -16.16
CA SER A 204 12.54 28.61 -16.45
C SER A 204 12.79 29.53 -15.25
N ILE A 205 11.78 29.75 -14.40
CA ILE A 205 11.88 30.53 -13.16
C ILE A 205 12.74 29.82 -12.13
N LEU A 206 12.79 28.49 -12.16
CA LEU A 206 13.55 27.68 -11.21
C LEU A 206 15.06 27.62 -11.55
N THR A 207 15.42 27.80 -12.81
CA THR A 207 16.79 27.66 -13.32
C THR A 207 17.86 28.41 -12.52
N PRO A 208 17.69 29.68 -12.12
CA PRO A 208 18.71 30.38 -11.32
C PRO A 208 18.91 29.73 -9.93
N GLY A 209 17.81 29.26 -9.31
CA GLY A 209 17.87 28.57 -8.02
C GLY A 209 18.55 27.19 -8.12
N ILE A 210 18.32 26.48 -9.22
CA ILE A 210 18.99 25.19 -9.50
C ILE A 210 20.52 25.40 -9.55
N ARG A 211 21.00 26.38 -10.31
CA ARG A 211 22.44 26.68 -10.41
C ARG A 211 23.06 26.98 -9.03
N GLN A 212 22.39 27.80 -8.24
CA GLN A 212 22.84 28.10 -6.87
C GLN A 212 22.87 26.85 -5.99
N LEU A 213 21.89 25.97 -6.12
CA LEU A 213 21.85 24.70 -5.37
C LEU A 213 23.00 23.80 -5.77
N GLU A 214 23.28 23.66 -7.07
CA GLU A 214 24.39 22.89 -7.60
C GLU A 214 25.73 23.43 -7.08
N ASP A 215 25.92 24.76 -7.11
CA ASP A 215 27.11 25.40 -6.58
C ASP A 215 27.30 25.14 -5.08
N LEU A 216 26.21 25.19 -4.29
CA LEU A 216 26.23 24.98 -2.83
C LEU A 216 26.47 23.52 -2.45
N CYS A 217 25.88 22.57 -3.18
CA CYS A 217 25.97 21.15 -2.88
C CYS A 217 27.17 20.46 -3.55
N GLY A 218 27.63 20.98 -4.67
CA GLY A 218 28.60 20.30 -5.54
C GLY A 218 28.02 19.07 -6.25
N ILE A 219 26.68 18.99 -6.39
CA ILE A 219 25.95 17.84 -6.91
C ILE A 219 24.97 18.34 -7.98
N PRO A 220 24.95 17.72 -9.20
CA PRO A 220 24.08 18.17 -10.28
C PRO A 220 22.60 17.87 -10.00
N VAL A 221 21.71 18.75 -10.47
CA VAL A 221 20.26 18.48 -10.54
C VAL A 221 20.00 17.72 -11.84
N VAL A 222 19.64 16.44 -11.72
CA VAL A 222 19.43 15.54 -12.85
C VAL A 222 17.96 15.44 -13.28
N GLY A 223 17.07 16.22 -12.67
CA GLY A 223 15.67 16.29 -13.09
C GLY A 223 14.83 17.23 -12.27
N VAL A 224 13.84 17.82 -12.96
CA VAL A 224 12.72 18.56 -12.36
C VAL A 224 11.44 17.89 -12.83
N VAL A 225 10.86 17.06 -11.94
CA VAL A 225 9.71 16.22 -12.26
C VAL A 225 8.43 16.97 -11.90
N PRO A 226 7.49 17.15 -12.83
CA PRO A 226 6.25 17.84 -12.54
C PRO A 226 5.36 17.04 -11.59
N TYR A 227 4.43 17.74 -10.95
CA TYR A 227 3.34 17.06 -10.24
C TYR A 227 2.42 16.37 -11.24
N VAL A 228 2.35 15.07 -11.18
CA VAL A 228 1.51 14.25 -12.07
C VAL A 228 0.47 13.52 -11.25
N HIS A 229 -0.79 13.62 -11.66
CA HIS A 229 -1.84 12.77 -11.12
C HIS A 229 -1.77 11.41 -11.78
N LEU A 230 -1.33 10.43 -11.06
CA LEU A 230 -1.24 9.04 -11.50
C LEU A 230 -2.20 8.18 -10.68
N ASP A 231 -2.87 7.30 -11.38
CA ASP A 231 -3.71 6.30 -10.74
C ASP A 231 -2.89 5.02 -10.49
N ILE A 232 -1.95 5.12 -9.55
CA ILE A 232 -1.07 4.04 -9.07
C ILE A 232 -1.32 3.85 -7.57
N ASP A 233 -1.16 2.63 -7.06
CA ASP A 233 -1.36 2.33 -5.63
C ASP A 233 -0.43 3.15 -4.75
N ASP A 234 -1.01 3.77 -3.72
CA ASP A 234 -0.27 4.51 -2.72
C ASP A 234 0.34 3.57 -1.66
N GLU A 235 1.52 3.95 -1.17
CA GLU A 235 2.22 3.20 -0.13
C GLU A 235 1.56 3.34 1.24
N ASP A 236 1.04 4.53 1.56
CA ASP A 236 0.69 4.92 2.92
C ASP A 236 -0.79 5.31 3.07
N SER A 237 -1.34 5.04 4.26
CA SER A 237 -2.66 5.49 4.71
C SER A 237 -2.77 7.02 4.88
N LEU A 238 -1.69 7.78 4.67
CA LEU A 238 -1.66 9.25 4.59
C LEU A 238 -1.92 9.79 3.18
N SER A 239 -2.28 8.94 2.24
CA SER A 239 -2.58 9.29 0.85
C SER A 239 -3.66 10.37 0.74
N GLU A 240 -3.49 11.28 -0.23
CA GLU A 240 -4.49 12.28 -0.63
C GLU A 240 -5.80 11.62 -1.13
N ARG A 241 -5.78 10.34 -1.52
CA ARG A 241 -6.97 9.56 -1.87
C ARG A 241 -7.97 9.42 -0.73
N LEU A 242 -7.47 9.46 0.51
CA LEU A 242 -8.32 9.38 1.70
C LEU A 242 -8.98 10.73 2.03
N GLU A 243 -8.77 11.76 1.22
CA GLU A 243 -9.47 13.04 1.34
C GLU A 243 -10.90 12.94 0.79
N ASN A 244 -11.79 13.75 1.34
CA ASN A 244 -13.21 13.74 0.99
C ASN A 244 -13.41 14.16 -0.48
N ARG A 245 -13.98 13.28 -1.28
CA ARG A 245 -14.47 13.55 -2.62
C ARG A 245 -15.99 13.80 -2.57
N PRO A 246 -16.55 14.60 -3.50
CA PRO A 246 -18.01 14.71 -3.63
C PRO A 246 -18.63 13.37 -4.03
N ALA A 247 -19.88 13.14 -3.58
CA ALA A 247 -20.62 11.94 -3.98
C ALA A 247 -20.93 12.00 -5.49
N ALA A 248 -20.74 10.86 -6.17
CA ALA A 248 -21.04 10.66 -7.58
C ALA A 248 -22.40 9.96 -7.78
N GLN A 249 -22.66 9.45 -8.98
CA GLN A 249 -23.92 8.73 -9.31
C GLN A 249 -24.13 7.51 -8.42
N VAL A 250 -23.07 6.72 -8.17
CA VAL A 250 -23.02 5.67 -7.16
C VAL A 250 -22.03 6.09 -6.08
N ASP A 251 -22.47 6.11 -4.83
CA ASP A 251 -21.69 6.59 -3.69
C ASP A 251 -21.39 5.44 -2.71
N ILE A 252 -20.14 5.04 -2.63
CA ILE A 252 -19.65 4.02 -1.73
C ILE A 252 -18.86 4.70 -0.62
N VAL A 253 -19.22 4.44 0.63
CA VAL A 253 -18.53 4.97 1.80
C VAL A 253 -17.71 3.87 2.45
N VAL A 254 -16.40 4.08 2.56
CA VAL A 254 -15.48 3.28 3.36
C VAL A 254 -15.25 3.98 4.70
N ILE A 255 -15.48 3.27 5.79
CA ILE A 255 -15.20 3.80 7.13
C ILE A 255 -13.68 3.88 7.33
N ARG A 256 -13.14 5.09 7.43
CA ARG A 256 -11.71 5.30 7.66
C ARG A 256 -11.38 5.03 9.13
N LEU A 257 -11.11 3.75 9.41
CA LEU A 257 -10.69 3.30 10.74
C LEU A 257 -9.31 3.87 11.10
N PRO A 258 -8.99 4.09 12.39
CA PRO A 258 -7.68 4.61 12.82
C PRO A 258 -6.50 3.77 12.35
N ARG A 259 -6.67 2.44 12.26
CA ARG A 259 -5.65 1.50 11.81
C ARG A 259 -6.05 0.79 10.51
N LEU A 260 -6.71 1.56 9.63
CA LEU A 260 -7.10 1.10 8.28
C LEU A 260 -5.91 0.42 7.61
N SER A 261 -6.12 -0.78 7.09
CA SER A 261 -5.13 -1.55 6.33
C SER A 261 -5.69 -2.00 4.99
N ASN A 262 -4.81 -2.22 4.03
CA ASN A 262 -5.16 -2.72 2.69
C ASN A 262 -6.28 -1.91 2.01
N PHE A 263 -6.23 -0.58 2.13
CA PHE A 263 -7.22 0.31 1.50
C PHE A 263 -7.21 0.23 -0.03
N THR A 264 -6.21 -0.39 -0.62
CA THR A 264 -6.14 -0.70 -2.05
C THR A 264 -7.23 -1.67 -2.50
N ASP A 265 -7.92 -2.37 -1.60
CA ASP A 265 -9.06 -3.25 -1.89
C ASP A 265 -10.20 -2.56 -2.66
N PHE A 266 -10.30 -1.22 -2.58
CA PHE A 266 -11.40 -0.46 -3.16
C PHE A 266 -11.03 0.25 -4.47
N ARG A 267 -9.80 0.08 -4.93
CA ARG A 267 -9.27 0.77 -6.10
C ARG A 267 -10.03 0.47 -7.39
N ALA A 268 -10.39 -0.79 -7.61
CA ALA A 268 -11.17 -1.17 -8.78
C ALA A 268 -12.54 -0.46 -8.84
N LEU A 269 -13.13 -0.16 -7.68
CA LEU A 269 -14.36 0.61 -7.56
C LEU A 269 -14.12 2.11 -7.81
N GLU A 270 -12.99 2.66 -7.34
CA GLU A 270 -12.60 4.05 -7.56
C GLU A 270 -12.32 4.38 -9.03
N ALA A 271 -11.91 3.37 -9.79
CA ALA A 271 -11.55 3.52 -11.22
C ALA A 271 -12.76 3.56 -12.16
N ILE A 272 -13.98 3.34 -11.66
CA ILE A 272 -15.19 3.36 -12.48
C ILE A 272 -15.74 4.78 -12.53
N ASP A 273 -15.79 5.38 -13.71
CA ASP A 273 -16.39 6.69 -13.91
C ASP A 273 -17.86 6.70 -13.44
N GLY A 274 -18.24 7.73 -12.69
CA GLY A 274 -19.58 7.84 -12.11
C GLY A 274 -19.71 7.19 -10.72
N VAL A 275 -18.64 6.58 -10.22
CA VAL A 275 -18.56 6.02 -8.84
C VAL A 275 -17.70 6.92 -7.96
N SER A 276 -18.16 7.18 -6.75
CA SER A 276 -17.33 7.77 -5.67
C SER A 276 -17.06 6.74 -4.58
N VAL A 277 -15.79 6.60 -4.20
CA VAL A 277 -15.40 5.91 -2.96
C VAL A 277 -14.91 6.99 -2.00
N ARG A 278 -15.65 7.18 -0.90
CA ARG A 278 -15.37 8.22 0.09
C ARG A 278 -14.92 7.61 1.41
N TYR A 279 -13.83 8.09 1.95
CA TYR A 279 -13.31 7.64 3.25
C TYR A 279 -13.80 8.57 4.36
N VAL A 280 -14.62 8.08 5.30
CA VAL A 280 -15.26 8.89 6.33
C VAL A 280 -14.91 8.46 7.75
N GLN A 281 -14.70 9.47 8.63
CA GLN A 281 -14.37 9.27 10.05
C GLN A 281 -15.42 9.87 10.99
N SER A 282 -16.48 10.46 10.47
CA SER A 282 -17.51 11.11 11.29
C SER A 282 -18.91 10.83 10.78
N THR A 283 -19.86 10.85 11.69
CA THR A 283 -21.28 10.67 11.36
C THR A 283 -21.82 11.75 10.42
N ARG A 284 -21.23 12.96 10.45
CA ARG A 284 -21.62 14.08 9.58
C ARG A 284 -21.19 13.83 8.13
N ALA A 285 -20.01 13.24 7.93
CA ALA A 285 -19.46 12.99 6.60
C ALA A 285 -20.09 11.77 5.91
N LEU A 286 -20.83 10.92 6.64
CA LEU A 286 -21.42 9.68 6.11
C LEU A 286 -22.39 9.97 4.96
N GLY A 287 -23.25 10.96 5.11
CA GLY A 287 -24.25 11.28 4.08
C GLY A 287 -25.31 10.20 3.92
N ALA A 288 -25.70 9.94 2.66
CA ALA A 288 -26.65 8.90 2.26
C ALA A 288 -26.02 8.00 1.16
N PRO A 289 -25.06 7.15 1.51
CA PRO A 289 -24.38 6.29 0.54
C PRO A 289 -25.29 5.18 0.00
N ASP A 290 -24.89 4.61 -1.13
CA ASP A 290 -25.52 3.42 -1.71
C ASP A 290 -24.98 2.13 -1.04
N MET A 291 -23.74 2.18 -0.53
CA MET A 291 -23.09 1.09 0.20
C MET A 291 -22.16 1.64 1.28
N ILE A 292 -22.10 0.97 2.43
CA ILE A 292 -21.11 1.21 3.47
C ILE A 292 -20.16 0.01 3.53
N VAL A 293 -18.85 0.29 3.52
CA VAL A 293 -17.80 -0.70 3.69
C VAL A 293 -17.10 -0.51 5.04
N LEU A 294 -16.99 -1.58 5.80
CA LEU A 294 -16.07 -1.73 6.93
C LEU A 294 -14.80 -2.41 6.41
N PRO A 295 -13.68 -1.69 6.30
CA PRO A 295 -12.46 -2.21 5.69
C PRO A 295 -11.66 -3.09 6.64
N GLY A 296 -10.56 -3.65 6.13
CA GLY A 296 -9.54 -4.28 6.95
C GLY A 296 -8.87 -3.31 7.91
N THR A 297 -8.47 -3.85 9.05
CA THR A 297 -7.73 -3.08 10.06
C THR A 297 -6.69 -3.95 10.76
N LYS A 298 -5.63 -3.29 11.28
CA LYS A 298 -4.57 -3.98 12.03
C LYS A 298 -4.97 -4.31 13.47
N ASN A 299 -5.97 -3.66 14.04
CA ASN A 299 -6.49 -3.96 15.38
C ASN A 299 -8.01 -3.82 15.41
N THR A 300 -8.69 -4.94 15.20
CA THR A 300 -10.15 -5.02 15.04
C THR A 300 -10.88 -4.56 16.29
N MET A 301 -10.45 -5.00 17.48
CA MET A 301 -11.12 -4.69 18.72
C MET A 301 -10.99 -3.20 19.10
N ALA A 302 -9.80 -2.64 18.97
CA ALA A 302 -9.60 -1.22 19.28
C ALA A 302 -10.33 -0.30 18.30
N ASP A 303 -10.35 -0.65 17.03
CA ASP A 303 -11.05 0.14 16.01
C ASP A 303 -12.57 0.00 16.10
N LEU A 304 -13.10 -1.15 16.57
CA LEU A 304 -14.51 -1.30 16.89
C LEU A 304 -14.93 -0.42 18.09
N LEU A 305 -14.09 -0.31 19.11
CA LEU A 305 -14.33 0.62 20.22
C LEU A 305 -14.37 2.07 19.74
N TRP A 306 -13.42 2.46 18.87
CA TRP A 306 -13.43 3.79 18.24
C TRP A 306 -14.71 4.01 17.41
N LEU A 307 -15.14 3.01 16.64
CA LEU A 307 -16.37 3.08 15.82
C LEU A 307 -17.60 3.36 16.69
N ARG A 308 -17.69 2.78 17.88
CA ARG A 308 -18.74 3.05 18.89
C ARG A 308 -18.65 4.47 19.42
N GLN A 309 -17.46 4.87 19.85
CA GLN A 309 -17.23 6.19 20.44
C GLN A 309 -17.50 7.33 19.45
N SER A 310 -17.20 7.12 18.16
CA SER A 310 -17.49 8.09 17.08
C SER A 310 -18.98 8.21 16.73
N GLY A 311 -19.81 7.28 17.19
CA GLY A 311 -21.24 7.19 16.86
C GLY A 311 -21.52 6.60 15.47
N LEU A 312 -20.51 6.18 14.73
CA LEU A 312 -20.66 5.59 13.39
C LEU A 312 -21.35 4.22 13.45
N GLU A 313 -21.09 3.39 14.49
CA GLU A 313 -21.76 2.11 14.68
C GLU A 313 -23.29 2.26 14.65
N ALA A 314 -23.84 3.23 15.38
CA ALA A 314 -25.28 3.49 15.41
C ALA A 314 -25.84 3.89 14.04
N LYS A 315 -25.06 4.63 13.24
CA LYS A 315 -25.45 5.00 11.89
C LYS A 315 -25.42 3.80 10.94
N ILE A 316 -24.43 2.93 11.05
CA ILE A 316 -24.31 1.70 10.25
C ILE A 316 -25.48 0.75 10.58
N LEU A 317 -25.78 0.55 11.87
CA LEU A 317 -26.91 -0.25 12.31
C LEU A 317 -28.24 0.26 11.74
N ARG A 318 -28.45 1.58 11.76
CA ARG A 318 -29.63 2.20 11.17
C ARG A 318 -29.69 2.00 9.67
N PHE A 319 -28.58 2.25 8.98
CA PHE A 319 -28.47 2.08 7.52
C PHE A 319 -28.78 0.65 7.08
N ALA A 320 -28.21 -0.36 7.78
CA ALA A 320 -28.49 -1.78 7.52
C ALA A 320 -29.96 -2.14 7.78
N ARG A 321 -30.54 -1.67 8.91
CA ARG A 321 -31.95 -1.90 9.25
C ARG A 321 -32.89 -1.29 8.19
N ASP A 322 -32.55 -0.13 7.66
CA ASP A 322 -33.33 0.57 6.63
C ASP A 322 -33.10 -0.08 5.23
N GLY A 323 -32.42 -1.23 5.19
CA GLY A 323 -32.17 -2.05 3.99
C GLY A 323 -30.91 -1.67 3.20
N GLY A 324 -30.06 -0.78 3.69
CA GLY A 324 -28.80 -0.39 3.03
C GLY A 324 -27.81 -1.55 2.90
N THR A 325 -26.94 -1.47 1.91
CA THR A 325 -25.92 -2.49 1.65
C THR A 325 -24.69 -2.25 2.51
N VAL A 326 -24.32 -3.23 3.34
CA VAL A 326 -23.11 -3.17 4.18
C VAL A 326 -22.18 -4.32 3.81
N PHE A 327 -20.89 -4.02 3.63
CA PHE A 327 -19.89 -5.03 3.32
C PHE A 327 -18.69 -4.91 4.27
N GLY A 328 -18.27 -6.03 4.87
CA GLY A 328 -17.09 -6.10 5.73
C GLY A 328 -15.96 -6.85 5.05
N VAL A 329 -14.74 -6.30 5.09
CA VAL A 329 -13.52 -6.97 4.61
C VAL A 329 -12.61 -7.25 5.80
N CYS A 330 -12.18 -8.49 5.97
CA CYS A 330 -11.23 -8.94 6.98
C CYS A 330 -11.62 -8.47 8.40
N GLY A 331 -10.92 -7.49 8.99
CA GLY A 331 -11.29 -6.90 10.29
C GLY A 331 -12.69 -6.32 10.30
N GLY A 332 -13.12 -5.69 9.21
CA GLY A 332 -14.50 -5.20 9.04
C GLY A 332 -15.54 -6.33 9.06
N TYR A 333 -15.25 -7.47 8.45
CA TYR A 333 -16.09 -8.67 8.51
C TYR A 333 -16.22 -9.18 9.95
N GLN A 334 -15.10 -9.27 10.67
CA GLN A 334 -15.08 -9.66 12.07
C GLN A 334 -15.95 -8.71 12.94
N MET A 335 -15.84 -7.39 12.73
CA MET A 335 -16.63 -6.38 13.46
C MET A 335 -18.15 -6.56 13.28
N LEU A 336 -18.59 -7.03 12.10
CA LEU A 336 -20.01 -7.26 11.82
C LEU A 336 -20.62 -8.40 12.64
N GLY A 337 -19.80 -9.28 13.23
CA GLY A 337 -20.23 -10.42 14.04
C GLY A 337 -20.91 -10.04 15.34
N THR A 338 -21.33 -11.06 16.08
CA THR A 338 -21.96 -10.91 17.40
C THR A 338 -20.93 -10.75 18.50
N GLN A 339 -19.77 -11.42 18.38
CA GLN A 339 -18.71 -11.42 19.39
C GLN A 339 -17.33 -11.56 18.79
N LEU A 340 -16.38 -10.85 19.38
CA LEU A 340 -14.94 -10.95 19.18
C LEU A 340 -14.32 -11.44 20.49
N SER A 341 -13.48 -12.48 20.44
CA SER A 341 -12.80 -13.06 21.60
C SER A 341 -11.29 -13.14 21.35
N ASP A 342 -10.51 -12.56 22.24
CA ASP A 342 -9.03 -12.55 22.17
C ASP A 342 -8.44 -13.14 23.46
N PRO A 343 -8.50 -14.48 23.62
CA PRO A 343 -8.02 -15.15 24.84
C PRO A 343 -6.52 -15.05 25.06
N HIS A 344 -5.75 -14.78 23.99
CA HIS A 344 -4.29 -14.76 24.02
C HIS A 344 -3.68 -13.35 23.99
N GLY A 345 -4.53 -12.30 23.93
CA GLY A 345 -4.05 -10.91 23.88
C GLY A 345 -3.30 -10.58 22.56
N VAL A 346 -3.74 -11.18 21.46
CA VAL A 346 -3.14 -10.97 20.13
C VAL A 346 -3.35 -9.52 19.64
N GLU A 347 -4.51 -8.93 19.96
CA GLU A 347 -4.84 -7.53 19.64
C GLU A 347 -5.02 -6.68 20.89
N HIS A 348 -6.05 -6.98 21.68
CA HIS A 348 -6.47 -6.17 22.84
C HIS A 348 -6.61 -7.00 24.11
N GLY A 349 -6.88 -8.30 23.96
CA GLY A 349 -7.21 -9.21 25.04
C GLY A 349 -8.69 -9.15 25.46
N GLY A 350 -9.19 -10.23 26.04
CA GLY A 350 -10.54 -10.35 26.54
C GLY A 350 -11.59 -10.58 25.46
N SER A 351 -12.81 -10.07 25.68
CA SER A 351 -13.91 -10.24 24.74
C SER A 351 -14.67 -8.93 24.53
N LEU A 352 -15.15 -8.72 23.32
CA LEU A 352 -15.89 -7.53 22.92
C LEU A 352 -17.10 -7.94 22.08
N ARG A 353 -18.28 -7.37 22.40
CA ARG A 353 -19.47 -7.55 21.57
C ARG A 353 -19.23 -6.92 20.20
N GLY A 354 -19.52 -7.64 19.11
CA GLY A 354 -19.52 -7.12 17.76
C GLY A 354 -20.68 -6.17 17.45
N ILE A 355 -20.82 -5.74 16.21
CA ILE A 355 -21.94 -4.90 15.74
C ILE A 355 -23.25 -5.72 15.73
N GLY A 356 -23.16 -7.03 15.50
CA GLY A 356 -24.30 -7.95 15.54
C GLY A 356 -25.15 -7.95 14.27
N LEU A 357 -24.59 -7.57 13.13
CA LEU A 357 -25.28 -7.60 11.84
C LEU A 357 -25.14 -8.94 11.12
N LEU A 358 -24.12 -9.72 11.45
CA LEU A 358 -23.91 -11.08 10.96
C LEU A 358 -23.95 -12.07 12.15
N PRO A 359 -24.57 -13.27 11.99
CA PRO A 359 -24.61 -14.29 13.03
C PRO A 359 -23.32 -15.11 13.08
N ILE A 360 -22.20 -14.43 13.32
CA ILE A 360 -20.86 -15.01 13.37
C ILE A 360 -20.15 -14.60 14.66
N GLU A 361 -19.20 -15.42 15.08
CA GLU A 361 -18.29 -15.13 16.19
C GLU A 361 -16.85 -15.33 15.72
N THR A 362 -15.97 -14.46 16.18
CA THR A 362 -14.54 -14.50 15.84
C THR A 362 -13.69 -14.75 17.08
N ILE A 363 -12.77 -15.70 16.99
CA ILE A 363 -11.75 -15.97 18.00
C ILE A 363 -10.38 -15.64 17.41
N PHE A 364 -9.65 -14.74 18.07
CA PHE A 364 -8.26 -14.42 17.68
C PHE A 364 -7.33 -15.52 18.20
N THR A 365 -6.43 -15.98 17.33
CA THR A 365 -5.44 -17.03 17.60
C THR A 365 -4.03 -16.50 17.35
N GLU A 366 -3.02 -17.14 17.93
CA GLU A 366 -1.63 -16.78 17.68
C GLU A 366 -1.16 -17.15 16.27
N GLN A 367 -1.86 -18.09 15.62
CA GLN A 367 -1.55 -18.51 14.26
C GLN A 367 -2.16 -17.55 13.25
N LYS A 368 -1.30 -16.96 12.42
CA LYS A 368 -1.68 -16.06 11.34
C LYS A 368 -2.01 -16.84 10.07
N THR A 369 -3.23 -16.70 9.55
CA THR A 369 -3.58 -17.13 8.20
C THR A 369 -2.99 -16.14 7.21
N ARG A 370 -2.28 -16.68 6.20
CA ARG A 370 -1.60 -15.86 5.19
C ARG A 370 -1.47 -16.71 3.92
N THR A 371 -2.29 -16.40 2.91
CA THR A 371 -2.29 -17.15 1.65
C THR A 371 -2.93 -16.36 0.52
N ARG A 372 -2.60 -16.71 -0.72
CA ARG A 372 -3.38 -16.29 -1.89
C ARG A 372 -4.52 -17.28 -2.11
N VAL A 373 -5.65 -16.73 -2.55
CA VAL A 373 -6.84 -17.53 -2.82
C VAL A 373 -7.44 -17.19 -4.18
N SER A 374 -8.04 -18.18 -4.79
CA SER A 374 -8.97 -18.03 -5.92
C SER A 374 -10.31 -18.66 -5.55
N GLY A 375 -11.41 -18.08 -5.99
CA GLY A 375 -12.71 -18.57 -5.64
C GLY A 375 -13.83 -18.00 -6.47
N ALA A 376 -15.05 -18.32 -6.07
CA ALA A 376 -16.26 -17.74 -6.65
C ALA A 376 -17.30 -17.50 -5.56
N PHE A 377 -18.09 -16.44 -5.76
CA PHE A 377 -19.24 -16.22 -4.90
C PHE A 377 -20.25 -17.37 -5.04
N GLY A 378 -20.73 -17.86 -3.90
CA GLY A 378 -21.85 -18.79 -3.84
C GLY A 378 -23.18 -18.12 -4.22
N ALA A 379 -24.29 -18.74 -3.84
CA ALA A 379 -25.61 -18.15 -4.00
C ALA A 379 -25.80 -16.99 -3.01
N LEU A 380 -25.71 -15.77 -3.51
CA LEU A 380 -26.00 -14.56 -2.75
C LEU A 380 -27.48 -14.17 -2.88
N SER A 381 -28.00 -13.50 -1.89
CA SER A 381 -29.33 -12.90 -1.89
C SER A 381 -29.26 -11.37 -1.67
N GLY A 382 -30.39 -10.68 -1.75
CA GLY A 382 -30.47 -9.25 -1.48
C GLY A 382 -29.80 -8.39 -2.56
N SER A 383 -29.23 -7.25 -2.13
CA SER A 383 -28.69 -6.22 -3.04
C SER A 383 -27.51 -6.66 -3.89
N LEU A 384 -26.75 -7.68 -3.47
CA LEU A 384 -25.58 -8.19 -4.21
C LEU A 384 -25.82 -9.58 -4.83
N ALA A 385 -27.09 -10.00 -5.02
CA ALA A 385 -27.44 -11.27 -5.65
C ALA A 385 -26.78 -11.47 -7.03
N ALA A 386 -26.57 -10.39 -7.78
CA ALA A 386 -25.93 -10.40 -9.09
C ALA A 386 -24.47 -10.89 -9.09
N LEU A 387 -23.81 -10.87 -7.92
CA LEU A 387 -22.44 -11.39 -7.78
C LEU A 387 -22.40 -12.93 -7.70
N SER A 388 -23.55 -13.62 -7.55
CA SER A 388 -23.58 -15.09 -7.48
C SER A 388 -22.85 -15.73 -8.65
N GLY A 389 -21.94 -16.66 -8.36
CA GLY A 389 -21.13 -17.38 -9.36
C GLY A 389 -19.99 -16.56 -9.98
N LYS A 390 -19.81 -15.29 -9.62
CA LYS A 390 -18.68 -14.49 -10.14
C LYS A 390 -17.37 -14.97 -9.53
N PRO A 391 -16.36 -15.25 -10.36
CA PRO A 391 -15.03 -15.63 -9.87
C PRO A 391 -14.29 -14.41 -9.35
N PHE A 392 -13.39 -14.63 -8.40
CA PHE A 392 -12.44 -13.64 -7.91
C PHE A 392 -11.11 -14.29 -7.50
N GLU A 393 -10.08 -13.48 -7.46
CA GLU A 393 -8.78 -13.78 -6.85
C GLU A 393 -8.50 -12.78 -5.74
N GLY A 394 -7.69 -13.18 -4.78
CA GLY A 394 -7.32 -12.31 -3.68
C GLY A 394 -6.35 -12.97 -2.73
N TYR A 395 -6.33 -12.50 -1.50
CA TYR A 395 -5.50 -13.08 -0.45
C TYR A 395 -6.15 -12.94 0.93
N GLU A 396 -5.84 -13.86 1.81
CA GLU A 396 -6.20 -13.81 3.23
C GLU A 396 -4.98 -13.44 4.06
N ILE A 397 -5.18 -12.55 5.03
CA ILE A 397 -4.14 -12.13 5.98
C ILE A 397 -4.78 -11.72 7.31
N HIS A 398 -4.99 -12.66 8.21
CA HIS A 398 -5.70 -12.42 9.47
C HIS A 398 -5.25 -13.34 10.59
N MET A 399 -5.58 -12.96 11.84
CA MET A 399 -5.32 -13.73 13.06
C MET A 399 -6.62 -14.35 13.61
N GLY A 400 -7.78 -13.82 13.22
CA GLY A 400 -9.07 -14.30 13.70
C GLY A 400 -9.55 -15.52 12.92
N GLN A 401 -10.22 -16.42 13.61
CA GLN A 401 -10.96 -17.53 13.01
C GLN A 401 -12.45 -17.31 13.22
N THR A 402 -13.21 -17.39 12.13
CA THR A 402 -14.67 -17.16 12.12
C THR A 402 -15.37 -18.33 11.45
N GLN A 403 -16.44 -18.81 12.09
CA GLN A 403 -17.32 -19.80 11.47
C GLN A 403 -18.63 -19.13 11.06
N SER A 404 -19.08 -19.42 9.85
CA SER A 404 -20.34 -18.90 9.29
C SER A 404 -21.24 -20.03 8.86
N ALA A 405 -22.52 -19.95 9.24
CA ALA A 405 -23.56 -20.87 8.77
C ALA A 405 -24.09 -20.52 7.36
N ALA A 406 -23.77 -19.31 6.87
CA ALA A 406 -24.19 -18.82 5.57
C ALA A 406 -22.99 -18.20 4.82
N PRO A 407 -21.98 -19.01 4.42
CA PRO A 407 -20.81 -18.51 3.72
C PRO A 407 -21.20 -17.92 2.37
N ILE A 408 -20.45 -16.91 1.93
CA ILE A 408 -20.71 -16.23 0.64
C ILE A 408 -19.82 -16.71 -0.48
N ALA A 409 -18.75 -17.44 -0.20
CA ALA A 409 -17.81 -17.92 -1.21
C ALA A 409 -17.27 -19.32 -0.89
N ALA A 410 -16.85 -20.00 -1.93
CA ALA A 410 -15.96 -21.14 -1.88
C ALA A 410 -14.60 -20.71 -2.44
N ILE A 411 -13.55 -20.87 -1.66
CA ILE A 411 -12.21 -20.43 -2.01
C ILE A 411 -11.23 -21.58 -1.94
N ARG A 412 -10.18 -21.49 -2.75
CA ARG A 412 -9.08 -22.43 -2.80
C ARG A 412 -7.78 -21.70 -2.48
N ASP A 413 -7.05 -22.22 -1.52
CA ASP A 413 -5.72 -21.78 -1.17
C ASP A 413 -4.75 -22.14 -2.31
N SER A 414 -4.03 -21.14 -2.83
CA SER A 414 -3.09 -21.34 -3.95
C SER A 414 -1.77 -21.99 -3.52
N VAL A 415 -1.46 -22.00 -2.22
CA VAL A 415 -0.22 -22.58 -1.67
C VAL A 415 -0.44 -24.05 -1.28
N SER A 416 -1.44 -24.31 -0.43
CA SER A 416 -1.74 -25.68 0.03
C SER A 416 -2.58 -26.47 -0.96
N GLY A 417 -3.38 -25.80 -1.78
CA GLY A 417 -4.37 -26.41 -2.67
C GLY A 417 -5.68 -26.79 -1.99
N ASP A 418 -5.81 -26.55 -0.68
CA ASP A 418 -7.01 -26.85 0.08
C ASP A 418 -8.15 -25.90 -0.27
N SER A 419 -9.38 -26.38 -0.09
CA SER A 419 -10.58 -25.58 -0.33
C SER A 419 -11.39 -25.44 0.94
N HIS A 420 -11.91 -24.24 1.18
CA HIS A 420 -12.79 -23.95 2.30
C HIS A 420 -13.85 -22.92 1.92
N THR A 421 -14.80 -22.71 2.81
CA THR A 421 -15.81 -21.67 2.63
C THR A 421 -15.38 -20.39 3.36
N ASP A 422 -15.73 -19.23 2.79
CA ASP A 422 -15.41 -17.92 3.34
C ASP A 422 -16.64 -17.03 3.43
N GLY A 423 -16.55 -16.11 4.38
CA GLY A 423 -17.46 -15.01 4.55
C GLY A 423 -18.79 -15.36 5.18
N GLY A 424 -19.70 -14.41 5.14
CA GLY A 424 -21.05 -14.52 5.70
C GLY A 424 -22.01 -13.51 5.12
N GLN A 425 -23.31 -13.87 5.15
CA GLN A 425 -24.41 -13.04 4.68
C GLN A 425 -25.59 -13.07 5.64
N SER A 426 -26.25 -11.90 5.80
CA SER A 426 -27.56 -11.75 6.43
C SER A 426 -28.30 -10.56 5.82
N GLY A 427 -29.36 -10.81 5.07
CA GLY A 427 -30.06 -9.78 4.29
C GLY A 427 -29.14 -9.07 3.31
N ASN A 428 -28.97 -7.74 3.44
CA ASN A 428 -28.07 -6.91 2.64
C ASN A 428 -26.72 -6.64 3.33
N VAL A 429 -26.36 -7.46 4.31
CA VAL A 429 -25.07 -7.39 4.99
C VAL A 429 -24.22 -8.58 4.58
N TYR A 430 -23.01 -8.31 4.15
CA TYR A 430 -22.06 -9.28 3.62
C TYR A 430 -20.69 -9.08 4.27
N GLY A 431 -19.86 -10.09 4.26
CA GLY A 431 -18.47 -9.96 4.67
C GLY A 431 -17.62 -11.14 4.23
N THR A 432 -16.32 -10.91 4.06
CA THR A 432 -15.32 -11.88 3.61
C THR A 432 -13.99 -11.61 4.31
N TYR A 433 -13.16 -12.62 4.43
CA TYR A 433 -11.76 -12.44 4.80
C TYR A 433 -10.88 -12.01 3.64
N VAL A 434 -11.33 -12.23 2.41
CA VAL A 434 -10.51 -12.04 1.21
C VAL A 434 -10.31 -10.57 0.91
N HIS A 435 -9.06 -10.12 0.94
CA HIS A 435 -8.59 -8.87 0.38
C HIS A 435 -8.48 -8.97 -1.14
N GLY A 436 -8.71 -7.85 -1.86
CA GLY A 436 -8.70 -7.84 -3.32
C GLY A 436 -9.94 -8.46 -3.95
N VAL A 437 -10.97 -8.81 -3.17
CA VAL A 437 -12.23 -9.41 -3.68
C VAL A 437 -12.91 -8.56 -4.76
N PHE A 438 -12.66 -7.25 -4.78
CA PHE A 438 -13.19 -6.30 -5.77
C PHE A 438 -12.23 -6.03 -6.94
N ASP A 439 -11.00 -6.56 -6.93
CA ASP A 439 -9.99 -6.23 -7.95
C ASP A 439 -10.32 -6.78 -9.34
N GLY A 440 -11.13 -7.83 -9.39
CA GLY A 440 -11.59 -8.40 -10.67
C GLY A 440 -12.65 -7.52 -11.35
N ASP A 441 -12.42 -7.17 -12.63
CA ASP A 441 -13.33 -6.34 -13.44
C ASP A 441 -14.78 -6.84 -13.40
N ALA A 442 -14.97 -8.16 -13.41
CA ALA A 442 -16.28 -8.78 -13.36
C ALA A 442 -17.02 -8.54 -12.03
N VAL A 443 -16.28 -8.52 -10.89
CA VAL A 443 -16.85 -8.30 -9.56
C VAL A 443 -17.17 -6.82 -9.37
N ALA A 444 -16.20 -5.93 -9.57
CA ALA A 444 -16.37 -4.49 -9.38
C ALA A 444 -17.50 -3.94 -10.28
N GLY A 445 -17.47 -4.28 -11.57
CA GLY A 445 -18.48 -3.82 -12.51
C GLY A 445 -19.90 -4.36 -12.17
N THR A 446 -20.03 -5.64 -11.77
CA THR A 446 -21.31 -6.21 -11.38
C THR A 446 -21.85 -5.59 -10.09
N LEU A 447 -21.00 -5.36 -9.10
CA LEU A 447 -21.38 -4.71 -7.85
C LEU A 447 -21.90 -3.29 -8.08
N VAL A 448 -21.17 -2.50 -8.85
CA VAL A 448 -21.54 -1.10 -9.15
C VAL A 448 -22.84 -1.04 -9.93
N ARG A 449 -23.05 -1.91 -10.95
CA ARG A 449 -24.30 -2.01 -11.69
C ARG A 449 -25.48 -2.35 -10.77
N ALA A 450 -25.31 -3.30 -9.87
CA ALA A 450 -26.35 -3.67 -8.91
C ALA A 450 -26.75 -2.52 -7.97
N LEU A 451 -25.76 -1.71 -7.52
CA LEU A 451 -26.03 -0.51 -6.71
C LEU A 451 -26.72 0.59 -7.53
N ALA A 452 -26.31 0.81 -8.80
CA ALA A 452 -26.91 1.77 -9.70
C ALA A 452 -28.38 1.43 -9.99
N GLU A 453 -28.67 0.19 -10.39
CA GLU A 453 -30.04 -0.30 -10.63
C GLU A 453 -30.94 -0.10 -9.42
N ARG A 454 -30.43 -0.42 -8.23
CA ARG A 454 -31.17 -0.23 -6.99
C ARG A 454 -31.48 1.25 -6.70
N LYS A 455 -30.57 2.14 -7.05
CA LYS A 455 -30.75 3.60 -6.93
C LYS A 455 -31.63 4.19 -8.02
N GLY A 456 -31.90 3.45 -9.09
CA GLY A 456 -32.61 3.93 -10.28
C GLY A 456 -31.72 4.75 -11.22
N VAL A 457 -30.41 4.56 -11.16
CA VAL A 457 -29.43 5.11 -12.11
C VAL A 457 -29.23 4.09 -13.23
N ASP A 458 -29.22 4.57 -14.47
CA ASP A 458 -28.93 3.72 -15.64
C ASP A 458 -27.46 3.24 -15.57
N PRO A 459 -27.21 1.93 -15.41
CA PRO A 459 -25.84 1.40 -15.30
C PRO A 459 -24.98 1.63 -16.55
N ASP A 460 -25.58 1.85 -17.72
CA ASP A 460 -24.85 2.09 -18.97
C ASP A 460 -24.27 3.52 -19.05
N THR A 461 -24.65 4.40 -18.12
CA THR A 461 -24.04 5.73 -17.96
C THR A 461 -22.73 5.71 -17.13
N LEU A 462 -22.41 4.57 -16.52
CA LEU A 462 -21.21 4.38 -15.73
C LEU A 462 -20.05 3.90 -16.62
N GLY A 463 -18.82 4.27 -16.24
CA GLY A 463 -17.63 3.78 -16.91
C GLY A 463 -17.44 2.27 -16.79
N THR A 464 -16.55 1.73 -17.61
CA THR A 464 -16.13 0.34 -17.50
C THR A 464 -14.82 0.25 -16.73
N VAL A 465 -14.65 -0.81 -15.92
CA VAL A 465 -13.37 -1.10 -15.29
C VAL A 465 -12.36 -1.48 -16.37
N SER A 466 -11.19 -0.88 -16.34
CA SER A 466 -10.09 -1.23 -17.24
C SER A 466 -8.85 -1.65 -16.47
N GLY A 467 -9.00 -2.59 -15.52
CA GLY A 467 -8.04 -3.10 -14.55
C GLY A 467 -6.56 -3.08 -14.95
N GLU A 468 -6.01 -4.19 -15.38
CA GLU A 468 -4.57 -4.33 -15.65
C GLU A 468 -4.08 -3.42 -16.80
N ALA A 469 -4.85 -3.28 -17.89
CA ALA A 469 -4.46 -2.41 -19.01
C ALA A 469 -4.38 -0.93 -18.59
N HIS A 470 -5.28 -0.48 -17.70
CA HIS A 470 -5.22 0.88 -17.15
C HIS A 470 -3.96 1.06 -16.31
N LYS A 471 -3.68 0.12 -15.42
CA LYS A 471 -2.49 0.14 -14.55
C LYS A 471 -1.20 0.20 -15.38
N GLN A 472 -1.09 -0.61 -16.42
CA GLN A 472 0.07 -0.60 -17.31
C GLN A 472 0.23 0.75 -18.04
N ARG A 473 -0.87 1.39 -18.48
CA ARG A 473 -0.82 2.75 -19.05
C ARG A 473 -0.34 3.78 -18.03
N GLN A 474 -0.71 3.66 -16.75
CA GLN A 474 -0.25 4.58 -15.71
C GLN A 474 1.28 4.44 -15.48
N TYR A 475 1.81 3.22 -15.50
CA TYR A 475 3.27 3.01 -15.42
C TYR A 475 4.00 3.57 -16.66
N ASP A 476 3.42 3.42 -17.86
CA ASP A 476 4.00 4.01 -19.08
C ASP A 476 3.97 5.53 -19.01
N LEU A 477 2.87 6.15 -18.58
CA LEU A 477 2.78 7.60 -18.37
C LEU A 477 3.82 8.11 -17.37
N LEU A 478 4.05 7.38 -16.29
CA LEU A 478 5.09 7.71 -15.32
C LEU A 478 6.48 7.64 -15.97
N ALA A 479 6.79 6.59 -16.73
CA ALA A 479 8.07 6.46 -17.42
C ALA A 479 8.27 7.58 -18.45
N ASP A 480 7.25 7.91 -19.23
CA ASP A 480 7.29 9.01 -20.21
C ASP A 480 7.52 10.35 -19.54
N THR A 481 6.90 10.58 -18.38
CA THR A 481 7.14 11.77 -17.56
C THR A 481 8.60 11.86 -17.12
N LEU A 482 9.19 10.77 -16.60
CA LEU A 482 10.57 10.77 -16.19
C LEU A 482 11.52 10.96 -17.39
N ARG A 483 11.22 10.35 -18.55
CA ARG A 483 12.01 10.53 -19.79
C ARG A 483 12.02 12.00 -20.25
N SER A 484 10.92 12.69 -20.08
CA SER A 484 10.77 14.08 -20.51
C SER A 484 11.38 15.11 -19.56
N HIS A 485 11.54 14.75 -18.28
CA HIS A 485 11.89 15.71 -17.21
C HIS A 485 13.14 15.33 -16.41
N MET A 486 13.80 14.21 -16.75
CA MET A 486 15.08 13.81 -16.13
C MET A 486 16.17 13.66 -17.18
N ASP A 487 17.41 14.00 -16.84
CA ASP A 487 18.57 13.71 -17.67
C ASP A 487 18.93 12.21 -17.56
N LEU A 488 18.23 11.39 -18.35
CA LEU A 488 18.48 9.95 -18.36
C LEU A 488 19.92 9.59 -18.79
N LYS A 489 20.59 10.44 -19.59
CA LYS A 489 22.00 10.19 -19.96
C LYS A 489 22.90 10.31 -18.74
N ALA A 490 22.66 11.33 -17.90
CA ALA A 490 23.37 11.47 -16.64
C ALA A 490 23.06 10.30 -15.69
N ILE A 491 21.80 9.87 -15.60
CA ILE A 491 21.38 8.73 -14.75
C ILE A 491 22.04 7.43 -15.21
N TYR A 492 22.09 7.15 -16.52
CA TYR A 492 22.79 5.98 -17.04
C TYR A 492 24.29 6.05 -16.78
N ARG A 493 24.91 7.23 -16.88
CA ARG A 493 26.31 7.44 -16.53
C ARG A 493 26.54 7.15 -15.04
N ILE A 494 25.72 7.71 -14.15
CA ILE A 494 25.77 7.45 -12.70
C ILE A 494 25.65 5.94 -12.43
N LEU A 495 24.72 5.26 -13.09
CA LEU A 495 24.54 3.81 -12.96
C LEU A 495 25.77 3.02 -13.47
N GLU A 496 26.45 3.50 -14.51
CA GLU A 496 27.60 2.83 -15.10
C GLU A 496 28.89 3.06 -14.33
N GLU A 497 29.12 4.27 -13.89
CA GLU A 497 30.33 4.66 -13.12
C GLU A 497 30.26 4.15 -11.68
N GLY A 498 29.04 4.05 -11.09
CA GLY A 498 28.85 3.61 -9.70
C GLY A 498 29.32 4.66 -8.68
N VAL A 499 29.99 4.21 -7.62
CA VAL A 499 30.50 5.04 -6.50
C VAL A 499 32.03 5.05 -6.46
#